data_542afeacbf0f9c1e8393f591d75fc25a
#
_entry.id   542afeacbf0f9c1e8393f591d75fc25a
#
_cell.length_a   1.000
_cell.length_b   1.000
_cell.length_c   1.000
_cell.angle_alpha   90.00
_cell.angle_beta   90.00
_cell.angle_gamma   90.00
#
_symmetry.space_group_name_H-M   'P 1'
#
loop_
_entity.id
_entity.type
_entity.pdbx_description
1 polymer ?
#
loop_
_entity_poly.entity_id
_entity_poly.type
_entity_poly.pdbx_seq_one_letter_code
_entity_poly.pdbx_strand_id
1 'polypeptide(L)'
;DVLPMAGEYVAAVLQEGIAKFVEGTQPAGVDTSTVVDTVARISGYKAKAAELLGEPVPPRPPGFCVGCPERPVFSAMKLVEQETGPFHVSADIGCHTFSTLPPFNMGNTVLGYGLGLASSTGVGPNFGNRVVSIMGDGGFWHNGLTTGVANAIFNKDDSVLMIFNNGYTSATGAQHIPSTGTNARLEPTGQDIVSALKGVGVKWIKRVRTYHVSEMRKVLGDAMTTKEGGLKVIIADGECMLAVQRKKKPVDRKAVADGDRVVRSRFGVDEACCTGDHSCVRLSGCPSLTIKSSGDPLKSDPVAHVDEGCVACGLCGENAHAATLCPSFYRADVVQNPTAFDRMVERWRRRYISWLG
;
A
#
# COMPACT_ATOMS: atom_id res chain seq x y z
N ASP A 1 17.36 -31.10 9.64
CA ASP A 1 16.36 -30.16 9.14
C ASP A 1 16.70 -29.74 7.72
N VAL A 2 15.79 -30.02 6.77
CA VAL A 2 16.02 -29.71 5.35
C VAL A 2 15.46 -28.34 4.95
N LEU A 3 14.58 -27.75 5.75
CA LEU A 3 14.00 -26.42 5.55
C LEU A 3 14.33 -25.51 6.74
N PRO A 4 14.47 -24.19 6.51
CA PRO A 4 14.62 -23.23 7.60
C PRO A 4 13.41 -23.26 8.54
N MET A 5 13.62 -23.09 9.84
CA MET A 5 12.54 -23.04 10.83
C MET A 5 11.67 -21.79 10.74
N ALA A 6 12.15 -20.73 10.09
CA ALA A 6 11.46 -19.46 9.95
C ALA A 6 11.85 -18.79 8.63
N GLY A 7 10.98 -17.90 8.13
CA GLY A 7 11.16 -17.17 6.89
C GLY A 7 10.13 -17.53 5.83
N GLU A 8 10.23 -16.92 4.67
CA GLU A 8 9.34 -17.17 3.54
C GLU A 8 9.83 -18.35 2.71
N TYR A 9 8.98 -19.34 2.47
CA TYR A 9 9.28 -20.49 1.64
C TYR A 9 9.05 -20.17 0.15
N VAL A 10 9.98 -19.44 -0.42
CA VAL A 10 10.01 -19.22 -1.88
C VAL A 10 10.42 -20.48 -2.62
N ALA A 11 10.10 -20.56 -3.90
CA ALA A 11 10.37 -21.77 -4.72
C ALA A 11 11.82 -22.27 -4.61
N ALA A 12 12.81 -21.38 -4.57
CA ALA A 12 14.22 -21.74 -4.43
C ALA A 12 14.53 -22.43 -3.10
N VAL A 13 13.95 -21.96 -1.99
CA VAL A 13 14.11 -22.55 -0.64
C VAL A 13 13.49 -23.95 -0.58
N LEU A 14 12.30 -24.08 -1.16
CA LEU A 14 11.62 -25.39 -1.25
C LEU A 14 12.40 -26.39 -2.12
N GLN A 15 12.92 -25.95 -3.27
CA GLN A 15 13.71 -26.79 -4.14
C GLN A 15 15.02 -27.25 -3.49
N GLU A 16 15.72 -26.34 -2.79
CA GLU A 16 16.94 -26.68 -2.02
C GLU A 16 16.61 -27.67 -0.88
N GLY A 17 15.47 -27.48 -0.19
CA GLY A 17 15.02 -28.39 0.85
C GLY A 17 14.64 -29.78 0.34
N ILE A 18 13.93 -29.83 -0.80
CA ILE A 18 13.57 -31.10 -1.46
C ILE A 18 14.84 -31.82 -1.93
N ALA A 19 15.80 -31.13 -2.52
CA ALA A 19 17.07 -31.73 -2.94
C ALA A 19 17.82 -32.35 -1.74
N LYS A 20 17.98 -31.62 -0.65
CA LYS A 20 18.60 -32.14 0.59
C LYS A 20 17.87 -33.36 1.15
N PHE A 21 16.52 -33.34 1.12
CA PHE A 21 15.73 -34.47 1.57
C PHE A 21 15.96 -35.70 0.69
N VAL A 22 15.92 -35.52 -0.63
CA VAL A 22 16.11 -36.59 -1.63
C VAL A 22 17.52 -37.16 -1.54
N GLU A 23 18.55 -36.31 -1.43
CA GLU A 23 19.94 -36.74 -1.25
C GLU A 23 20.13 -37.52 0.07
N GLY A 24 19.49 -37.08 1.13
CA GLY A 24 19.58 -37.73 2.45
C GLY A 24 18.81 -39.05 2.56
N THR A 25 17.72 -39.22 1.80
CA THR A 25 16.87 -40.42 1.87
C THR A 25 17.14 -41.42 0.76
N GLN A 26 17.74 -41.00 -0.35
CA GLN A 26 18.05 -41.82 -1.54
C GLN A 26 16.90 -42.80 -1.88
N PRO A 27 15.69 -42.30 -2.19
CA PRO A 27 14.53 -43.15 -2.37
C PRO A 27 14.72 -44.09 -3.56
N ALA A 28 14.54 -45.39 -3.35
CA ALA A 28 14.71 -46.42 -4.37
C ALA A 28 13.73 -46.21 -5.53
N GLY A 29 14.22 -46.27 -6.78
CA GLY A 29 13.40 -46.17 -7.97
C GLY A 29 12.96 -44.74 -8.37
N VAL A 30 13.46 -43.72 -7.71
CA VAL A 30 13.20 -42.31 -8.07
C VAL A 30 14.43 -41.71 -8.77
N ASP A 31 14.23 -41.18 -9.96
CA ASP A 31 15.28 -40.41 -10.65
C ASP A 31 15.39 -39.02 -10.01
N THR A 32 16.47 -38.81 -9.28
CA THR A 32 16.77 -37.59 -8.53
C THR A 32 17.61 -36.59 -9.34
N SER A 33 18.11 -36.97 -10.51
CA SER A 33 19.01 -36.16 -11.34
C SER A 33 18.41 -34.79 -11.67
N THR A 34 17.15 -34.75 -12.09
CA THR A 34 16.46 -33.50 -12.46
C THR A 34 16.39 -32.49 -11.31
N VAL A 35 16.20 -32.96 -10.08
CA VAL A 35 16.13 -32.09 -8.89
C VAL A 35 17.52 -31.52 -8.60
N VAL A 36 18.55 -32.36 -8.58
CA VAL A 36 19.95 -31.99 -8.33
C VAL A 36 20.42 -31.00 -9.41
N ASP A 37 20.19 -31.28 -10.68
CA ASP A 37 20.57 -30.41 -11.80
C ASP A 37 19.86 -29.06 -11.73
N THR A 38 18.59 -29.03 -11.33
CA THR A 38 17.83 -27.77 -11.17
C THR A 38 18.41 -26.91 -10.04
N VAL A 39 18.74 -27.50 -8.89
CA VAL A 39 19.36 -26.78 -7.79
C VAL A 39 20.76 -26.29 -8.16
N ALA A 40 21.58 -27.12 -8.82
CA ALA A 40 22.90 -26.74 -9.31
C ALA A 40 22.82 -25.53 -10.27
N ARG A 41 21.86 -25.54 -11.19
CA ARG A 41 21.61 -24.44 -12.13
C ARG A 41 21.20 -23.14 -11.42
N ILE A 42 20.30 -23.21 -10.42
CA ILE A 42 19.88 -22.05 -9.63
C ILE A 42 21.07 -21.48 -8.83
N SER A 43 21.85 -22.34 -8.20
CA SER A 43 23.07 -21.94 -7.48
C SER A 43 24.09 -21.29 -8.41
N GLY A 44 24.25 -21.81 -9.62
CA GLY A 44 25.09 -21.20 -10.64
C GLY A 44 24.64 -19.81 -11.07
N TYR A 45 23.32 -19.57 -11.19
CA TYR A 45 22.79 -18.24 -11.48
C TYR A 45 23.02 -17.26 -10.30
N LYS A 46 22.85 -17.73 -9.06
CA LYS A 46 23.15 -16.92 -7.86
C LYS A 46 24.62 -16.52 -7.78
N ALA A 47 25.52 -17.48 -8.03
CA ALA A 47 26.96 -17.24 -8.08
C ALA A 47 27.35 -16.23 -9.16
N LYS A 48 26.85 -16.41 -10.36
CA LYS A 48 27.08 -15.46 -11.48
C LYS A 48 26.52 -14.07 -11.22
N ALA A 49 25.35 -13.98 -10.60
CA ALA A 49 24.79 -12.70 -10.20
C ALA A 49 25.67 -12.00 -9.12
N ALA A 50 26.18 -12.74 -8.13
CA ALA A 50 27.08 -12.20 -7.13
C ALA A 50 28.41 -11.73 -7.75
N GLU A 51 28.96 -12.48 -8.70
CA GLU A 51 30.17 -12.08 -9.44
C GLU A 51 29.98 -10.79 -10.23
N LEU A 52 28.86 -10.66 -10.93
CA LEU A 52 28.53 -9.46 -11.76
C LEU A 52 28.24 -8.22 -10.90
N LEU A 53 27.64 -8.37 -9.73
CA LEU A 53 27.28 -7.28 -8.84
C LEU A 53 28.43 -6.83 -7.96
N GLY A 54 29.43 -7.69 -7.74
CA GLY A 54 30.57 -7.43 -6.86
C GLY A 54 30.20 -7.40 -5.37
N GLU A 55 29.26 -6.56 -4.98
CA GLU A 55 28.72 -6.50 -3.59
C GLU A 55 27.26 -6.96 -3.54
N PRO A 56 26.81 -7.52 -2.41
CA PRO A 56 25.40 -7.87 -2.24
C PRO A 56 24.51 -6.64 -2.37
N VAL A 57 23.48 -6.72 -3.21
CA VAL A 57 22.44 -5.68 -3.26
C VAL A 57 21.81 -5.58 -1.86
N PRO A 58 21.77 -4.38 -1.25
CA PRO A 58 21.15 -4.22 0.06
C PRO A 58 19.73 -4.75 0.05
N PRO A 59 19.29 -5.48 1.09
CA PRO A 59 17.92 -5.95 1.17
C PRO A 59 16.96 -4.76 1.19
N ARG A 60 15.94 -4.80 0.33
CA ARG A 60 14.89 -3.79 0.36
C ARG A 60 14.01 -4.06 1.58
N PRO A 61 13.84 -3.11 2.50
CA PRO A 61 12.93 -3.31 3.61
C PRO A 61 11.50 -3.51 3.10
N PRO A 62 10.71 -4.36 3.76
CA PRO A 62 9.31 -4.54 3.42
C PRO A 62 8.55 -3.21 3.57
N GLY A 63 7.53 -2.99 2.75
CA GLY A 63 6.78 -1.75 2.78
C GLY A 63 5.61 -1.75 1.82
N PHE A 64 4.87 -0.67 1.85
CA PHE A 64 3.72 -0.48 0.97
C PHE A 64 4.11 -0.40 -0.51
N CYS A 65 3.23 -0.88 -1.38
CA CYS A 65 3.38 -0.74 -2.82
C CYS A 65 3.31 0.73 -3.27
N VAL A 66 3.88 1.01 -4.46
CA VAL A 66 3.67 2.29 -5.15
C VAL A 66 2.17 2.45 -5.44
N GLY A 67 1.60 3.59 -5.04
CA GLY A 67 0.17 3.84 -5.21
C GLY A 67 -0.75 3.06 -4.26
N CYS A 68 -0.23 2.42 -3.21
CA CYS A 68 -1.06 1.70 -2.24
C CYS A 68 -2.13 2.61 -1.63
N PRO A 69 -3.43 2.23 -1.64
CA PRO A 69 -4.51 3.05 -1.11
C PRO A 69 -4.52 3.15 0.43
N GLU A 70 -3.79 2.30 1.13
CA GLU A 70 -3.74 2.33 2.59
C GLU A 70 -2.83 3.46 3.13
N ARG A 71 -1.78 3.83 2.38
CA ARG A 71 -0.84 4.88 2.80
C ARG A 71 -1.48 6.25 3.11
N PRO A 72 -2.41 6.77 2.28
CA PRO A 72 -3.07 8.05 2.55
C PRO A 72 -3.81 8.08 3.89
N VAL A 73 -4.36 6.95 4.31
CA VAL A 73 -5.05 6.83 5.60
C VAL A 73 -4.06 7.01 6.74
N PHE A 74 -2.90 6.37 6.68
CA PHE A 74 -1.84 6.56 7.69
C PHE A 74 -1.28 7.98 7.69
N SER A 75 -1.19 8.62 6.51
CA SER A 75 -0.86 10.04 6.43
C SER A 75 -1.86 10.90 7.19
N ALA A 76 -3.17 10.67 6.98
CA ALA A 76 -4.22 11.37 7.71
C ALA A 76 -4.19 11.07 9.21
N MET A 77 -3.94 9.81 9.61
CA MET A 77 -3.79 9.41 11.01
C MET A 77 -2.64 10.15 11.69
N LYS A 78 -1.48 10.30 11.01
CA LYS A 78 -0.35 11.10 11.51
C LYS A 78 -0.71 12.56 11.76
N LEU A 79 -1.48 13.16 10.85
CA LEU A 79 -1.94 14.55 11.00
C LEU A 79 -2.93 14.69 12.17
N VAL A 80 -3.85 13.74 12.33
CA VAL A 80 -4.79 13.72 13.47
C VAL A 80 -4.05 13.50 14.79
N GLU A 81 -3.05 12.63 14.83
CA GLU A 81 -2.21 12.41 16.01
C GLU A 81 -1.52 13.71 16.49
N GLN A 82 -1.08 14.54 15.54
CA GLN A 82 -0.50 15.86 15.86
C GLN A 82 -1.51 16.83 16.46
N GLU A 83 -2.79 16.71 16.12
CA GLU A 83 -3.87 17.59 16.58
C GLU A 83 -4.50 17.14 17.91
N THR A 84 -4.71 15.84 18.07
CA THR A 84 -5.46 15.25 19.18
C THR A 84 -4.57 14.61 20.25
N GLY A 85 -3.26 14.55 20.00
CA GLY A 85 -2.33 13.76 20.81
C GLY A 85 -2.30 12.29 20.40
N PRO A 86 -1.36 11.51 20.96
CA PRO A 86 -1.16 10.11 20.61
C PRO A 86 -2.38 9.26 20.98
N PHE A 87 -2.68 8.27 20.13
CA PHE A 87 -3.73 7.28 20.34
C PHE A 87 -3.21 5.88 20.04
N HIS A 88 -3.79 4.89 20.70
CA HIS A 88 -3.42 3.49 20.48
C HIS A 88 -4.01 2.99 19.16
N VAL A 89 -3.18 2.34 18.36
CA VAL A 89 -3.58 1.69 17.11
C VAL A 89 -3.51 0.18 17.27
N SER A 90 -4.64 -0.48 17.09
CA SER A 90 -4.79 -1.93 17.18
C SER A 90 -5.10 -2.50 15.80
N ALA A 91 -4.20 -3.31 15.25
CA ALA A 91 -4.26 -3.82 13.89
C ALA A 91 -4.54 -5.33 13.83
N ASP A 92 -5.19 -5.76 12.76
CA ASP A 92 -5.17 -7.16 12.34
C ASP A 92 -3.98 -7.42 11.39
N ILE A 93 -3.92 -8.60 10.78
CA ILE A 93 -2.87 -8.98 9.83
C ILE A 93 -3.28 -8.59 8.40
N GLY A 94 -2.46 -7.77 7.74
CA GLY A 94 -2.69 -7.33 6.37
C GLY A 94 -1.56 -6.43 5.85
N CYS A 95 -1.75 -5.82 4.67
CA CYS A 95 -0.78 -4.85 4.13
C CYS A 95 -0.57 -3.66 5.08
N HIS A 96 -1.60 -3.26 5.81
CA HIS A 96 -1.53 -2.18 6.80
C HIS A 96 -0.56 -2.46 7.96
N THR A 97 -0.14 -3.70 8.18
CA THR A 97 0.92 -4.03 9.14
C THR A 97 2.24 -3.32 8.81
N PHE A 98 2.49 -2.97 7.56
CA PHE A 98 3.66 -2.16 7.18
C PHE A 98 3.64 -0.74 7.78
N SER A 99 2.52 -0.28 8.32
CA SER A 99 2.46 0.99 9.04
C SER A 99 3.25 1.00 10.35
N THR A 100 3.56 -0.17 10.90
CA THR A 100 4.46 -0.29 12.07
C THR A 100 5.90 0.14 11.77
N LEU A 101 6.26 0.22 10.49
CA LEU A 101 7.57 0.63 10.00
C LEU A 101 7.59 2.13 9.64
N PRO A 102 8.79 2.74 9.55
CA PRO A 102 8.91 4.09 9.04
C PRO A 102 8.30 4.27 7.64
N PRO A 103 7.74 5.45 7.32
CA PRO A 103 7.72 6.66 8.13
C PRO A 103 6.53 6.76 9.09
N PHE A 104 5.60 5.78 9.09
CA PHE A 104 4.37 5.88 9.85
C PHE A 104 4.56 5.56 11.33
N ASN A 105 5.26 4.46 11.66
CA ASN A 105 5.46 3.98 13.03
C ASN A 105 4.13 3.90 13.80
N MET A 106 3.08 3.36 13.16
CA MET A 106 1.74 3.19 13.70
C MET A 106 1.38 1.71 13.76
N GLY A 107 0.79 1.27 14.85
CA GLY A 107 0.46 -0.13 15.12
C GLY A 107 1.09 -0.58 16.43
N ASN A 108 0.41 -0.28 17.55
CA ASN A 108 0.91 -0.59 18.90
C ASN A 108 0.66 -2.07 19.24
N THR A 109 -0.45 -2.64 18.76
CA THR A 109 -0.74 -4.07 18.84
C THR A 109 -1.11 -4.60 17.46
N VAL A 110 -0.61 -5.78 17.11
CA VAL A 110 -0.94 -6.49 15.87
C VAL A 110 -1.30 -7.92 16.25
N LEU A 111 -2.57 -8.27 16.05
CA LEU A 111 -3.10 -9.60 16.33
C LEU A 111 -3.67 -10.27 15.07
N GLY A 112 -4.13 -11.50 15.21
CA GLY A 112 -4.58 -12.35 14.11
C GLY A 112 -5.57 -11.71 13.13
N TYR A 113 -5.69 -12.28 11.96
CA TYR A 113 -6.49 -11.81 10.84
C TYR A 113 -7.96 -11.56 11.24
N GLY A 114 -8.43 -10.30 11.13
CA GLY A 114 -9.75 -9.85 11.58
C GLY A 114 -9.88 -9.60 13.09
N LEU A 115 -8.81 -9.69 13.89
CA LEU A 115 -8.85 -9.57 15.35
C LEU A 115 -8.47 -8.19 15.91
N GLY A 116 -8.14 -7.22 15.06
CA GLY A 116 -7.70 -5.88 15.50
C GLY A 116 -8.71 -5.20 16.43
N LEU A 117 -10.02 -5.23 16.09
CA LEU A 117 -11.05 -4.61 16.92
C LEU A 117 -11.27 -5.34 18.24
N ALA A 118 -11.17 -6.68 18.25
CA ALA A 118 -11.29 -7.45 19.47
C ALA A 118 -10.18 -7.11 20.48
N SER A 119 -8.94 -6.86 20.00
CA SER A 119 -7.86 -6.42 20.87
C SER A 119 -8.04 -4.98 21.35
N SER A 120 -8.62 -4.09 20.55
CA SER A 120 -8.87 -2.70 20.95
C SER A 120 -9.85 -2.60 22.10
N THR A 121 -10.89 -3.44 22.10
CA THR A 121 -11.85 -3.52 23.20
C THR A 121 -11.19 -3.88 24.54
N GLY A 122 -10.21 -4.79 24.50
CA GLY A 122 -9.45 -5.21 25.69
C GLY A 122 -8.55 -4.14 26.27
N VAL A 123 -7.96 -3.29 25.42
CA VAL A 123 -7.00 -2.25 25.87
C VAL A 123 -7.63 -0.88 26.04
N GLY A 124 -8.75 -0.61 25.36
CA GLY A 124 -9.42 0.70 25.31
C GLY A 124 -9.61 1.38 26.66
N PRO A 125 -10.10 0.69 27.71
CA PRO A 125 -10.29 1.28 29.02
C PRO A 125 -9.04 1.87 29.69
N ASN A 126 -7.84 1.51 29.21
CA ASN A 126 -6.58 1.99 29.78
C ASN A 126 -6.06 3.27 29.11
N PHE A 127 -6.73 3.77 28.07
CA PHE A 127 -6.30 4.96 27.33
C PHE A 127 -7.27 6.14 27.50
N GLY A 128 -6.71 7.35 27.55
CA GLY A 128 -7.50 8.59 27.62
C GLY A 128 -8.17 8.96 26.29
N ASN A 129 -7.55 8.58 25.18
CA ASN A 129 -8.09 8.77 23.82
C ASN A 129 -8.75 7.49 23.33
N ARG A 130 -9.70 7.62 22.37
CA ARG A 130 -10.27 6.47 21.68
C ARG A 130 -9.19 5.66 21.00
N VAL A 131 -9.28 4.34 21.13
CA VAL A 131 -8.44 3.41 20.37
C VAL A 131 -8.92 3.36 18.93
N VAL A 132 -7.97 3.40 17.99
CA VAL A 132 -8.24 3.20 16.57
C VAL A 132 -7.86 1.77 16.21
N SER A 133 -8.85 0.98 15.82
CA SER A 133 -8.61 -0.34 15.24
C SER A 133 -8.52 -0.22 13.73
N ILE A 134 -7.59 -0.93 13.11
CA ILE A 134 -7.45 -1.00 11.66
C ILE A 134 -7.56 -2.44 11.18
N MET A 135 -8.30 -2.65 10.09
CA MET A 135 -8.49 -3.97 9.51
C MET A 135 -8.75 -3.87 8.00
N GLY A 136 -8.26 -4.86 7.24
CA GLY A 136 -8.62 -5.00 5.83
C GLY A 136 -10.05 -5.52 5.66
N ASP A 137 -10.67 -5.26 4.49
CA ASP A 137 -11.96 -5.83 4.14
C ASP A 137 -11.94 -7.37 4.08
N GLY A 138 -10.80 -7.97 3.73
CA GLY A 138 -10.60 -9.41 3.86
C GLY A 138 -10.71 -9.89 5.31
N GLY A 139 -10.04 -9.24 6.25
CA GLY A 139 -10.15 -9.55 7.69
C GLY A 139 -11.55 -9.31 8.23
N PHE A 140 -12.21 -8.24 7.77
CA PHE A 140 -13.61 -7.95 8.11
C PHE A 140 -14.55 -9.12 7.74
N TRP A 141 -14.49 -9.58 6.49
CA TRP A 141 -15.35 -10.68 6.03
C TRP A 141 -14.95 -12.05 6.58
N HIS A 142 -13.67 -12.26 6.89
CA HIS A 142 -13.20 -13.54 7.41
C HIS A 142 -13.77 -13.83 8.81
N ASN A 143 -13.57 -12.93 9.76
CA ASN A 143 -14.11 -13.06 11.10
C ASN A 143 -14.36 -11.72 11.82
N GLY A 144 -13.83 -10.60 11.33
CA GLY A 144 -13.88 -9.29 11.99
C GLY A 144 -15.29 -8.79 12.25
N LEU A 145 -16.25 -9.12 11.37
CA LEU A 145 -17.66 -8.76 11.55
C LEU A 145 -18.25 -9.44 12.82
N THR A 146 -17.98 -10.72 13.01
CA THR A 146 -18.58 -11.52 14.09
C THR A 146 -17.79 -11.42 15.39
N THR A 147 -16.48 -11.57 15.34
CA THR A 147 -15.61 -11.55 16.53
C THR A 147 -15.25 -10.15 17.01
N GLY A 148 -15.20 -9.17 16.09
CA GLY A 148 -14.86 -7.79 16.38
C GLY A 148 -16.10 -6.90 16.53
N VAL A 149 -16.79 -6.64 15.40
CA VAL A 149 -17.87 -5.63 15.35
C VAL A 149 -19.06 -6.02 16.23
N ALA A 150 -19.55 -7.25 16.13
CA ALA A 150 -20.69 -7.71 16.93
C ALA A 150 -20.39 -7.62 18.44
N ASN A 151 -19.16 -7.99 18.86
CA ASN A 151 -18.74 -7.89 20.25
C ASN A 151 -18.57 -6.45 20.71
N ALA A 152 -18.01 -5.56 19.89
CA ALA A 152 -17.88 -4.13 20.21
C ALA A 152 -19.26 -3.50 20.41
N ILE A 153 -20.26 -3.84 19.59
CA ILE A 153 -21.65 -3.37 19.75
C ILE A 153 -22.26 -3.94 21.03
N PHE A 154 -22.09 -5.25 21.28
CA PHE A 154 -22.59 -5.90 22.48
C PHE A 154 -22.03 -5.27 23.76
N ASN A 155 -20.73 -5.00 23.79
CA ASN A 155 -20.04 -4.41 24.94
C ASN A 155 -20.17 -2.86 25.00
N LYS A 156 -20.86 -2.22 24.05
CA LYS A 156 -20.98 -0.76 23.93
C LYS A 156 -19.63 -0.06 23.87
N ASP A 157 -18.69 -0.65 23.17
CA ASP A 157 -17.32 -0.19 23.05
C ASP A 157 -17.26 1.18 22.34
N ASP A 158 -16.52 2.16 22.90
CA ASP A 158 -16.36 3.51 22.38
C ASP A 158 -15.00 3.67 21.69
N SER A 159 -14.87 3.06 20.51
CA SER A 159 -13.65 3.04 19.71
C SER A 159 -13.92 3.45 18.26
N VAL A 160 -12.85 3.56 17.48
CA VAL A 160 -12.90 3.83 16.04
C VAL A 160 -12.40 2.60 15.30
N LEU A 161 -13.19 2.10 14.35
CA LEU A 161 -12.77 1.05 13.42
C LEU A 161 -12.54 1.65 12.03
N MET A 162 -11.33 1.50 11.50
CA MET A 162 -10.96 1.83 10.13
C MET A 162 -10.94 0.53 9.30
N ILE A 163 -11.82 0.42 8.30
CA ILE A 163 -11.84 -0.70 7.37
C ILE A 163 -11.22 -0.26 6.05
N PHE A 164 -10.10 -0.87 5.66
CA PHE A 164 -9.49 -0.68 4.33
C PHE A 164 -10.25 -1.51 3.31
N ASN A 165 -11.18 -0.87 2.60
CA ASN A 165 -11.96 -1.52 1.54
C ASN A 165 -11.21 -1.42 0.21
N ASN A 166 -10.28 -2.35 -0.01
CA ASN A 166 -9.46 -2.40 -1.21
C ASN A 166 -9.88 -3.48 -2.21
N GLY A 167 -10.93 -4.24 -1.91
CA GLY A 167 -11.58 -5.24 -2.77
C GLY A 167 -10.93 -6.62 -2.76
N TYR A 168 -9.87 -6.84 -1.98
CA TYR A 168 -9.10 -8.10 -2.01
C TYR A 168 -8.48 -8.44 -0.64
N THR A 169 -8.21 -9.73 -0.39
CA THR A 169 -7.17 -10.10 0.57
C THR A 169 -5.81 -9.86 -0.11
N SER A 170 -5.32 -8.62 0.01
CA SER A 170 -4.26 -8.10 -0.84
C SER A 170 -2.87 -8.63 -0.49
N ALA A 171 -2.58 -8.80 0.80
CA ALA A 171 -1.25 -9.15 1.31
C ALA A 171 -0.75 -10.51 0.81
N THR A 172 -1.63 -11.45 0.58
CA THR A 172 -1.33 -12.83 0.19
C THR A 172 -1.63 -13.14 -1.28
N GLY A 173 -1.76 -12.12 -2.13
CA GLY A 173 -1.85 -12.29 -3.58
C GLY A 173 -3.12 -11.77 -4.23
N ALA A 174 -3.91 -10.92 -3.56
CA ALA A 174 -5.15 -10.35 -4.05
C ALA A 174 -6.24 -11.42 -4.32
N GLN A 175 -6.51 -12.25 -3.32
CA GLN A 175 -7.61 -13.22 -3.37
C GLN A 175 -8.96 -12.51 -3.36
N HIS A 176 -9.93 -13.10 -4.08
CA HIS A 176 -11.31 -12.64 -4.09
C HIS A 176 -11.98 -12.83 -2.74
N ILE A 177 -12.75 -11.84 -2.35
CA ILE A 177 -13.52 -11.76 -1.10
C ILE A 177 -14.90 -11.15 -1.41
N PRO A 178 -15.87 -11.13 -0.49
CA PRO A 178 -17.16 -10.49 -0.75
C PRO A 178 -17.06 -9.05 -1.28
N SER A 179 -16.10 -8.23 -0.82
CA SER A 179 -15.87 -6.87 -1.32
C SER A 179 -15.36 -6.80 -2.77
N THR A 180 -14.86 -7.89 -3.34
CA THR A 180 -14.43 -7.92 -4.75
C THR A 180 -15.60 -7.74 -5.72
N GLY A 181 -16.83 -8.04 -5.27
CA GLY A 181 -18.03 -8.02 -6.10
C GLY A 181 -18.16 -9.20 -7.05
N THR A 182 -17.22 -10.15 -7.02
CA THR A 182 -17.26 -11.42 -7.76
C THR A 182 -16.73 -12.55 -6.91
N ASN A 183 -17.32 -13.74 -7.05
CA ASN A 183 -16.84 -14.95 -6.39
C ASN A 183 -15.66 -15.60 -7.14
N ALA A 184 -15.17 -16.75 -6.66
CA ALA A 184 -14.06 -17.49 -7.28
C ALA A 184 -14.37 -18.00 -8.71
N ARG A 185 -15.65 -18.06 -9.11
CA ARG A 185 -16.10 -18.41 -10.46
C ARG A 185 -16.32 -17.19 -11.36
N LEU A 186 -15.96 -15.98 -10.86
CA LEU A 186 -16.18 -14.68 -11.53
C LEU A 186 -17.66 -14.31 -11.67
N GLU A 187 -18.56 -14.93 -10.91
CA GLU A 187 -19.97 -14.58 -10.89
C GLU A 187 -20.18 -13.36 -9.98
N PRO A 188 -21.03 -12.37 -10.38
CA PRO A 188 -21.31 -11.20 -9.56
C PRO A 188 -21.90 -11.57 -8.19
N THR A 189 -21.47 -10.87 -7.14
CA THR A 189 -21.98 -11.02 -5.77
C THR A 189 -22.45 -9.67 -5.24
N GLY A 190 -23.35 -9.68 -4.26
CA GLY A 190 -24.03 -8.49 -3.75
C GLY A 190 -23.76 -8.13 -2.30
N GLN A 191 -22.69 -8.67 -1.69
CA GLN A 191 -22.37 -8.33 -0.30
C GLN A 191 -21.85 -6.89 -0.18
N ASP A 192 -22.39 -6.16 0.81
CA ASP A 192 -22.02 -4.78 1.10
C ASP A 192 -21.63 -4.61 2.57
N ILE A 193 -20.48 -4.02 2.81
CA ILE A 193 -19.94 -3.78 4.17
C ILE A 193 -20.90 -2.90 4.98
N VAL A 194 -21.46 -1.84 4.37
CA VAL A 194 -22.36 -0.91 5.09
C VAL A 194 -23.62 -1.63 5.56
N SER A 195 -24.19 -2.46 4.70
CA SER A 195 -25.37 -3.25 5.03
C SER A 195 -25.09 -4.25 6.15
N ALA A 196 -23.94 -4.93 6.12
CA ALA A 196 -23.51 -5.84 7.18
C ALA A 196 -23.31 -5.12 8.51
N LEU A 197 -22.63 -3.95 8.51
CA LEU A 197 -22.42 -3.13 9.70
C LEU A 197 -23.74 -2.64 10.32
N LYS A 198 -24.68 -2.16 9.49
CA LYS A 198 -26.02 -1.75 9.95
C LYS A 198 -26.79 -2.92 10.51
N GLY A 199 -26.66 -4.11 9.90
CA GLY A 199 -27.34 -5.34 10.35
C GLY A 199 -26.94 -5.75 11.77
N VAL A 200 -25.71 -5.51 12.19
CA VAL A 200 -25.23 -5.77 13.57
C VAL A 200 -25.38 -4.57 14.51
N GLY A 201 -25.95 -3.45 14.05
CA GLY A 201 -26.32 -2.33 14.91
C GLY A 201 -25.34 -1.17 14.95
N VAL A 202 -24.37 -1.09 14.05
CA VAL A 202 -23.47 0.09 13.92
C VAL A 202 -24.26 1.30 13.48
N LYS A 203 -24.19 2.39 14.21
CA LYS A 203 -24.94 3.64 13.94
C LYS A 203 -24.09 4.67 13.22
N TRP A 204 -22.84 4.88 13.65
CA TRP A 204 -21.92 5.84 13.07
C TRP A 204 -21.06 5.18 12.00
N ILE A 205 -21.35 5.45 10.72
CA ILE A 205 -20.61 4.90 9.57
C ILE A 205 -20.32 6.05 8.60
N LYS A 206 -19.06 6.19 8.21
CA LYS A 206 -18.63 7.12 7.17
C LYS A 206 -17.82 6.37 6.11
N ARG A 207 -17.98 6.76 4.84
CA ARG A 207 -17.16 6.27 3.72
C ARG A 207 -16.31 7.42 3.20
N VAL A 208 -15.02 7.19 3.01
CA VAL A 208 -14.08 8.19 2.51
C VAL A 208 -13.17 7.53 1.47
N ARG A 209 -12.93 8.22 0.37
CA ARG A 209 -11.92 7.79 -0.60
C ARG A 209 -10.53 7.98 0.01
N THR A 210 -9.71 6.94 -0.05
CA THR A 210 -8.41 6.92 0.64
C THR A 210 -7.47 8.03 0.21
N TYR A 211 -7.48 8.42 -1.08
CA TYR A 211 -6.58 9.47 -1.60
C TYR A 211 -7.00 10.90 -1.27
N HIS A 212 -8.16 11.12 -0.64
CA HIS A 212 -8.59 12.42 -0.14
C HIS A 212 -8.11 12.61 1.32
N VAL A 213 -6.83 12.91 1.49
CA VAL A 213 -6.16 12.99 2.81
C VAL A 213 -6.83 14.01 3.73
N SER A 214 -7.17 15.17 3.23
CA SER A 214 -7.83 16.24 4.03
C SER A 214 -9.23 15.82 4.50
N GLU A 215 -10.01 15.13 3.68
CA GLU A 215 -11.32 14.60 4.07
C GLU A 215 -11.16 13.47 5.10
N MET A 216 -10.22 12.56 4.91
CA MET A 216 -9.92 11.47 5.83
C MET A 216 -9.50 12.02 7.20
N ARG A 217 -8.61 13.03 7.22
CA ARG A 217 -8.19 13.75 8.45
C ARG A 217 -9.40 14.32 9.19
N LYS A 218 -10.30 15.01 8.47
CA LYS A 218 -11.52 15.59 9.07
C LYS A 218 -12.41 14.49 9.66
N VAL A 219 -12.74 13.46 8.89
CA VAL A 219 -13.66 12.40 9.33
C VAL A 219 -13.07 11.61 10.50
N LEU A 220 -11.76 11.33 10.49
CA LEU A 220 -11.10 10.67 11.62
C LEU A 220 -11.07 11.60 12.86
N GLY A 221 -10.75 12.88 12.69
CA GLY A 221 -10.82 13.88 13.77
C GLY A 221 -12.21 13.94 14.40
N ASP A 222 -13.27 13.98 13.56
CA ASP A 222 -14.65 13.92 14.04
C ASP A 222 -14.94 12.62 14.81
N ALA A 223 -14.47 11.47 14.32
CA ALA A 223 -14.64 10.18 15.01
C ALA A 223 -13.91 10.12 16.35
N MET A 224 -12.74 10.77 16.47
CA MET A 224 -11.95 10.82 17.70
C MET A 224 -12.56 11.75 18.76
N THR A 225 -13.23 12.83 18.34
CA THR A 225 -13.66 13.91 19.24
C THR A 225 -15.16 13.98 19.48
N THR A 226 -16.01 13.29 18.69
CA THR A 226 -17.46 13.31 18.86
C THR A 226 -17.87 12.85 20.26
N LYS A 227 -18.95 13.49 20.82
CA LYS A 227 -19.56 13.08 22.09
C LYS A 227 -20.50 11.86 21.95
N GLU A 228 -20.78 11.42 20.73
CA GLU A 228 -21.56 10.21 20.52
C GLU A 228 -20.77 8.99 20.99
N GLY A 229 -21.35 8.23 21.92
CA GLY A 229 -20.76 6.97 22.39
C GLY A 229 -20.93 5.83 21.37
N GLY A 230 -20.24 4.72 21.62
CA GLY A 230 -20.30 3.50 20.80
C GLY A 230 -19.31 3.48 19.65
N LEU A 231 -19.31 2.38 18.90
CA LEU A 231 -18.37 2.14 17.81
C LEU A 231 -18.60 3.09 16.62
N LYS A 232 -17.52 3.78 16.19
CA LYS A 232 -17.47 4.57 14.96
C LYS A 232 -16.75 3.76 13.88
N VAL A 233 -17.34 3.64 12.70
CA VAL A 233 -16.72 2.91 11.59
C VAL A 233 -16.44 3.87 10.43
N ILE A 234 -15.20 3.88 9.97
CA ILE A 234 -14.77 4.59 8.78
C ILE A 234 -14.38 3.54 7.74
N ILE A 235 -15.03 3.58 6.58
CA ILE A 235 -14.71 2.72 5.44
C ILE A 235 -13.82 3.54 4.50
N ALA A 236 -12.57 3.14 4.40
CA ALA A 236 -11.56 3.76 3.56
C ALA A 236 -11.54 3.06 2.19
N ASP A 237 -12.20 3.66 1.20
CA ASP A 237 -12.38 3.09 -0.13
C ASP A 237 -11.21 3.39 -1.06
N GLY A 238 -10.56 2.34 -1.56
CA GLY A 238 -9.49 2.47 -2.54
C GLY A 238 -9.04 1.12 -3.06
N GLU A 239 -9.23 0.84 -4.36
CA GLU A 239 -8.86 -0.44 -4.96
C GLU A 239 -7.36 -0.75 -4.78
N CYS A 240 -7.04 -2.01 -4.50
CA CYS A 240 -5.66 -2.48 -4.37
C CYS A 240 -4.84 -2.15 -5.63
N MET A 241 -3.88 -1.23 -5.51
CA MET A 241 -3.08 -0.78 -6.66
C MET A 241 -2.25 -1.90 -7.28
N LEU A 242 -1.83 -2.90 -6.50
CA LEU A 242 -1.14 -4.07 -7.04
C LEU A 242 -2.05 -4.85 -7.98
N ALA A 243 -3.32 -5.06 -7.60
CA ALA A 243 -4.31 -5.72 -8.45
C ALA A 243 -4.58 -4.92 -9.73
N VAL A 244 -4.75 -3.59 -9.62
CA VAL A 244 -4.90 -2.69 -10.76
C VAL A 244 -3.70 -2.79 -11.71
N GLN A 245 -2.47 -2.72 -11.18
CA GLN A 245 -1.26 -2.76 -12.00
C GLN A 245 -1.04 -4.13 -12.65
N ARG A 246 -1.41 -5.23 -11.98
CA ARG A 246 -1.35 -6.59 -12.56
C ARG A 246 -2.27 -6.74 -13.77
N LYS A 247 -3.43 -6.09 -13.76
CA LYS A 247 -4.37 -6.06 -14.90
C LYS A 247 -3.88 -5.12 -16.00
N LYS A 248 -3.43 -3.92 -15.65
CA LYS A 248 -3.11 -2.84 -16.58
C LYS A 248 -1.77 -3.02 -17.30
N LYS A 249 -0.70 -3.37 -16.57
CA LYS A 249 0.67 -3.43 -17.13
C LYS A 249 0.80 -4.37 -18.34
N PRO A 250 0.22 -5.59 -18.35
CA PRO A 250 0.30 -6.47 -19.53
C PRO A 250 -0.39 -5.87 -20.75
N VAL A 251 -1.56 -5.25 -20.56
CA VAL A 251 -2.33 -4.59 -21.63
C VAL A 251 -1.55 -3.42 -22.22
N ASP A 252 -1.05 -2.51 -21.37
CA ASP A 252 -0.23 -1.38 -21.81
C ASP A 252 1.05 -1.84 -22.51
N ARG A 253 1.69 -2.91 -22.02
CA ARG A 253 2.92 -3.44 -22.63
C ARG A 253 2.65 -4.01 -24.01
N LYS A 254 1.55 -4.76 -24.17
CA LYS A 254 1.14 -5.29 -25.46
C LYS A 254 0.83 -4.16 -26.44
N ALA A 255 0.00 -3.19 -26.05
CA ALA A 255 -0.35 -2.03 -26.88
C ALA A 255 0.91 -1.26 -27.33
N VAL A 256 1.89 -1.07 -26.44
CA VAL A 256 3.16 -0.43 -26.82
C VAL A 256 3.94 -1.27 -27.84
N ALA A 257 3.97 -2.59 -27.66
CA ALA A 257 4.67 -3.49 -28.59
C ALA A 257 4.00 -3.56 -29.97
N ASP A 258 2.66 -3.46 -30.00
CA ASP A 258 1.85 -3.44 -31.22
C ASP A 258 1.93 -2.07 -31.96
N GLY A 259 2.61 -1.08 -31.38
CA GLY A 259 2.77 0.27 -31.96
C GLY A 259 1.64 1.23 -31.59
N ASP A 260 0.69 0.83 -30.76
CA ASP A 260 -0.43 1.65 -30.32
C ASP A 260 0.03 2.81 -29.41
N ARG A 261 -0.70 3.91 -29.50
CA ARG A 261 -0.47 5.09 -28.63
C ARG A 261 -0.88 4.78 -27.20
N VAL A 262 0.08 4.81 -26.28
CA VAL A 262 -0.18 4.64 -24.84
C VAL A 262 0.22 5.90 -24.08
N VAL A 263 -0.68 6.40 -23.22
CA VAL A 263 -0.43 7.56 -22.35
C VAL A 263 -0.35 7.10 -20.91
N ARG A 264 0.72 7.46 -20.23
CA ARG A 264 0.92 7.18 -18.80
C ARG A 264 1.16 8.49 -18.07
N SER A 265 0.27 8.81 -17.14
CA SER A 265 0.48 9.94 -16.24
C SER A 265 1.54 9.61 -15.19
N ARG A 266 2.31 10.63 -14.79
CA ARG A 266 3.26 10.59 -13.69
C ARG A 266 3.21 11.90 -12.92
N PHE A 267 3.61 11.87 -11.66
CA PHE A 267 3.90 13.08 -10.92
C PHE A 267 5.41 13.37 -11.00
N GLY A 268 5.74 14.64 -10.94
CA GLY A 268 7.09 15.14 -10.82
C GLY A 268 7.14 16.26 -9.79
N VAL A 269 8.34 16.70 -9.46
CA VAL A 269 8.60 17.81 -8.54
C VAL A 269 9.33 18.91 -9.29
N ASP A 270 8.82 20.11 -9.20
CA ASP A 270 9.52 21.31 -9.63
C ASP A 270 10.60 21.64 -8.61
N GLU A 271 11.86 21.47 -9.02
CA GLU A 271 13.02 21.68 -8.15
C GLU A 271 13.19 23.14 -7.73
N ALA A 272 12.78 24.08 -8.57
CA ALA A 272 12.85 25.50 -8.25
C ALA A 272 11.89 25.86 -7.10
N CYS A 273 10.71 25.24 -7.07
CA CYS A 273 9.70 25.45 -6.04
C CYS A 273 9.89 24.59 -4.79
N CYS A 274 10.67 23.51 -4.86
CA CYS A 274 10.85 22.59 -3.71
C CYS A 274 11.67 23.25 -2.62
N THR A 275 11.11 23.33 -1.40
CA THR A 275 11.77 23.94 -0.25
C THR A 275 12.73 23.01 0.49
N GLY A 276 12.70 21.70 0.18
CA GLY A 276 13.54 20.72 0.87
C GLY A 276 13.04 20.30 2.27
N ASP A 277 11.82 20.67 2.69
CA ASP A 277 11.28 20.29 3.99
C ASP A 277 10.89 18.80 4.07
N HIS A 278 10.68 18.16 2.95
CA HIS A 278 10.40 16.72 2.76
C HIS A 278 9.16 16.18 3.51
N SER A 279 8.19 17.02 3.88
CA SER A 279 6.92 16.56 4.46
C SER A 279 6.22 15.52 3.57
N CYS A 280 6.33 15.69 2.24
CA CYS A 280 5.83 14.73 1.27
C CYS A 280 6.45 13.33 1.44
N VAL A 281 7.74 13.23 1.72
CA VAL A 281 8.45 11.95 1.95
C VAL A 281 8.06 11.36 3.30
N ARG A 282 8.11 12.19 4.37
CA ARG A 282 7.82 11.75 5.74
C ARG A 282 6.39 11.27 5.93
N LEU A 283 5.43 11.83 5.19
CA LEU A 283 4.02 11.48 5.32
C LEU A 283 3.55 10.42 4.32
N SER A 284 4.19 10.27 3.15
CA SER A 284 3.63 9.40 2.12
C SER A 284 4.10 7.95 2.18
N GLY A 285 5.29 7.68 2.69
CA GLY A 285 5.89 6.35 2.64
C GLY A 285 5.94 5.75 1.22
N CYS A 286 6.03 6.60 0.19
CA CYS A 286 5.97 6.15 -1.20
C CYS A 286 7.34 5.61 -1.66
N PRO A 287 7.42 4.34 -2.16
CA PRO A 287 8.70 3.81 -2.65
C PRO A 287 9.26 4.54 -3.87
N SER A 288 8.42 5.25 -4.63
CA SER A 288 8.84 6.04 -5.81
C SER A 288 9.14 7.50 -5.48
N LEU A 289 8.98 7.92 -4.22
CA LEU A 289 9.30 9.29 -3.80
C LEU A 289 10.58 9.26 -2.96
N THR A 290 11.61 9.91 -3.46
CA THR A 290 12.94 9.96 -2.87
C THR A 290 13.46 11.38 -2.85
N ILE A 291 14.72 11.54 -2.52
CA ILE A 291 15.43 12.82 -2.56
C ILE A 291 16.59 12.73 -3.54
N LYS A 292 16.97 13.88 -4.12
CA LYS A 292 18.19 14.04 -4.92
C LYS A 292 18.83 15.39 -4.64
N SER A 293 20.11 15.52 -4.92
CA SER A 293 20.78 16.83 -4.87
C SER A 293 20.14 17.76 -5.88
N SER A 294 19.96 19.02 -5.50
CA SER A 294 19.56 20.08 -6.43
C SER A 294 20.67 20.35 -7.45
N GLY A 295 20.31 20.62 -8.69
CA GLY A 295 21.26 21.12 -9.69
C GLY A 295 21.66 22.58 -9.48
N ASP A 296 21.00 23.28 -8.57
CA ASP A 296 21.27 24.70 -8.26
C ASP A 296 22.36 24.79 -7.17
N PRO A 297 23.53 25.40 -7.46
CA PRO A 297 24.60 25.55 -6.49
C PRO A 297 24.24 26.45 -5.29
N LEU A 298 23.16 27.22 -5.37
CA LEU A 298 22.66 28.05 -4.27
C LEU A 298 21.69 27.28 -3.35
N LYS A 299 21.29 26.06 -3.70
CA LYS A 299 20.47 25.17 -2.87
C LYS A 299 21.33 24.10 -2.24
N SER A 300 21.60 24.23 -0.94
CA SER A 300 22.31 23.22 -0.13
C SER A 300 21.46 22.00 0.18
N ASP A 301 20.14 22.19 0.30
CA ASP A 301 19.23 21.13 0.71
C ASP A 301 18.81 20.25 -0.49
N PRO A 302 18.74 18.92 -0.31
CA PRO A 302 18.24 18.04 -1.36
C PRO A 302 16.78 18.33 -1.66
N VAL A 303 16.36 18.08 -2.89
CA VAL A 303 14.98 18.26 -3.35
C VAL A 303 14.27 16.91 -3.46
N ALA A 304 12.95 16.91 -3.30
CA ALA A 304 12.16 15.71 -3.53
C ALA A 304 12.21 15.31 -5.02
N HIS A 305 12.20 14.00 -5.26
CA HIS A 305 12.24 13.43 -6.60
C HIS A 305 11.27 12.24 -6.70
N VAL A 306 10.57 12.14 -7.83
CA VAL A 306 9.67 11.03 -8.14
C VAL A 306 10.29 10.16 -9.22
N ASP A 307 10.58 8.91 -8.92
CA ASP A 307 11.18 7.95 -9.85
C ASP A 307 10.19 7.40 -10.89
N GLU A 308 10.71 6.57 -11.81
CA GLU A 308 9.94 5.99 -12.90
C GLU A 308 8.86 4.97 -12.46
N GLY A 309 8.90 4.49 -11.23
CA GLY A 309 7.90 3.58 -10.67
C GLY A 309 6.54 4.23 -10.39
N CYS A 310 6.45 5.56 -10.48
CA CYS A 310 5.24 6.33 -10.21
C CYS A 310 4.04 5.84 -11.03
N VAL A 311 2.90 5.65 -10.35
CA VAL A 311 1.61 5.23 -10.94
C VAL A 311 0.56 6.35 -10.94
N ALA A 312 0.99 7.59 -10.71
CA ALA A 312 0.16 8.80 -10.71
C ALA A 312 -1.04 8.77 -9.73
N CYS A 313 -0.89 8.17 -8.57
CA CYS A 313 -1.96 8.15 -7.56
C CYS A 313 -2.23 9.51 -6.89
N GLY A 314 -1.30 10.47 -6.99
CA GLY A 314 -1.44 11.81 -6.45
C GLY A 314 -1.13 11.99 -4.96
N LEU A 315 -0.93 10.92 -4.20
CA LEU A 315 -0.77 10.96 -2.74
C LEU A 315 0.34 11.92 -2.27
N CYS A 316 1.48 11.95 -2.97
CA CYS A 316 2.58 12.83 -2.58
C CYS A 316 2.19 14.31 -2.60
N GLY A 317 1.45 14.73 -3.62
CA GLY A 317 0.90 16.08 -3.71
C GLY A 317 -0.16 16.36 -2.65
N GLU A 318 -1.10 15.43 -2.45
CA GLU A 318 -2.14 15.54 -1.41
C GLU A 318 -1.53 15.67 -0.01
N ASN A 319 -0.53 14.86 0.32
CA ASN A 319 0.17 14.93 1.59
C ASN A 319 0.93 16.24 1.77
N ALA A 320 1.67 16.66 0.76
CA ALA A 320 2.42 17.90 0.79
C ALA A 320 1.48 19.10 0.93
N HIS A 321 0.36 19.10 0.23
CA HIS A 321 -0.65 20.15 0.34
C HIS A 321 -1.33 20.17 1.72
N ALA A 322 -1.71 19.00 2.25
CA ALA A 322 -2.36 18.89 3.55
C ALA A 322 -1.45 19.31 4.72
N ALA A 323 -0.14 19.09 4.60
CA ALA A 323 0.84 19.43 5.64
C ALA A 323 1.37 20.86 5.55
N THR A 324 1.74 21.33 4.34
CA THR A 324 2.54 22.56 4.16
C THR A 324 2.08 23.45 2.99
N LEU A 325 0.96 23.14 2.32
CA LEU A 325 0.49 23.84 1.11
C LEU A 325 1.55 23.88 0.00
N CYS A 326 2.34 22.84 -0.16
CA CYS A 326 3.45 22.77 -1.09
C CYS A 326 3.00 22.82 -2.56
N PRO A 327 3.50 23.75 -3.39
CA PRO A 327 3.11 23.90 -4.79
C PRO A 327 4.00 23.09 -5.77
N SER A 328 5.01 22.37 -5.27
CA SER A 328 6.09 21.82 -6.12
C SER A 328 5.67 20.64 -6.98
N PHE A 329 4.55 19.96 -6.68
CA PHE A 329 4.13 18.80 -7.44
C PHE A 329 3.38 19.17 -8.72
N TYR A 330 3.79 18.56 -9.83
CA TYR A 330 3.07 18.65 -11.10
C TYR A 330 2.76 17.27 -11.65
N ARG A 331 1.75 17.19 -12.51
CA ARG A 331 1.40 15.98 -13.27
C ARG A 331 1.83 16.15 -14.72
N ALA A 332 2.49 15.13 -15.26
CA ALA A 332 2.87 15.04 -16.66
C ALA A 332 2.37 13.76 -17.29
N ASP A 333 2.01 13.80 -18.57
CA ASP A 333 1.63 12.63 -19.34
C ASP A 333 2.78 12.22 -20.27
N VAL A 334 3.27 10.99 -20.08
CA VAL A 334 4.29 10.38 -20.92
C VAL A 334 3.59 9.62 -22.03
N VAL A 335 3.81 10.03 -23.28
CA VAL A 335 3.21 9.41 -24.46
C VAL A 335 4.22 8.46 -25.10
N GLN A 336 3.88 7.17 -25.15
CA GLN A 336 4.60 6.15 -25.92
C GLN A 336 3.90 5.95 -27.26
N ASN A 337 4.68 5.71 -28.34
CA ASN A 337 4.22 5.66 -29.72
C ASN A 337 3.40 6.89 -30.11
N PRO A 338 3.96 8.12 -30.02
CA PRO A 338 3.23 9.36 -30.30
C PRO A 338 2.78 9.41 -31.77
N THR A 339 1.55 9.88 -31.97
CA THR A 339 0.99 10.14 -33.32
C THR A 339 1.67 11.32 -34.00
N ALA A 340 1.40 11.52 -35.29
CA ALA A 340 1.85 12.72 -36.02
C ALA A 340 1.27 14.00 -35.37
N PHE A 341 0.04 13.94 -34.86
CA PHE A 341 -0.58 15.06 -34.14
C PHE A 341 0.14 15.37 -32.83
N ASP A 342 0.46 14.36 -32.01
CA ASP A 342 1.22 14.56 -30.77
C ASP A 342 2.57 15.26 -31.05
N ARG A 343 3.29 14.79 -32.08
CA ARG A 343 4.57 15.38 -32.50
C ARG A 343 4.42 16.82 -33.02
N MET A 344 3.32 17.12 -33.68
CA MET A 344 3.02 18.47 -34.13
C MET A 344 2.74 19.39 -32.93
N VAL A 345 1.88 18.99 -32.01
CA VAL A 345 1.54 19.74 -30.80
C VAL A 345 2.80 20.01 -29.95
N GLU A 346 3.66 18.98 -29.78
CA GLU A 346 4.91 19.12 -29.03
C GLU A 346 5.88 20.12 -29.70
N ARG A 347 5.98 20.11 -31.01
CA ARG A 347 6.78 21.12 -31.76
C ARG A 347 6.28 22.53 -31.52
N TRP A 348 4.94 22.74 -31.55
CA TRP A 348 4.33 24.03 -31.28
C TRP A 348 4.58 24.49 -29.83
N ARG A 349 4.42 23.58 -28.87
CA ARG A 349 4.72 23.86 -27.46
C ARG A 349 6.16 24.30 -27.26
N ARG A 350 7.13 23.56 -27.82
CA ARG A 350 8.55 23.90 -27.70
C ARG A 350 8.87 25.25 -28.32
N ARG A 351 8.29 25.56 -29.47
CA ARG A 351 8.47 26.90 -30.08
C ARG A 351 7.90 28.01 -29.20
N TYR A 352 6.71 27.81 -28.64
CA TYR A 352 6.08 28.79 -27.77
C TYR A 352 6.87 28.99 -26.48
N ILE A 353 7.33 27.93 -25.83
CA ILE A 353 8.18 28.01 -24.63
C ILE A 353 9.51 28.72 -24.95
N SER A 354 10.18 28.35 -26.04
CA SER A 354 11.42 28.98 -26.46
C SER A 354 11.26 30.47 -26.85
N TRP A 355 10.06 30.92 -27.18
CA TRP A 355 9.76 32.33 -27.45
C TRP A 355 9.49 33.13 -26.17
N LEU A 356 9.06 32.46 -25.08
CA LEU A 356 8.78 33.10 -23.80
C LEU A 356 10.03 33.24 -22.89
N GLY A 357 11.14 32.64 -23.23
CA GLY A 357 12.36 32.69 -22.44
C GLY A 357 13.15 31.43 -22.42
#